data_6f35fa7ea0f75b95638249460c54a0e1
#
_entry.id   6f35fa7ea0f75b95638249460c54a0e1
#
_cell.length_a   1.000
_cell.length_b   1.000
_cell.length_c   1.000
_cell.angle_alpha   90.00
_cell.angle_beta   90.00
_cell.angle_gamma   90.00
#
_symmetry.space_group_name_H-M   'P 1'
#
loop_
_entity.id
_entity.type
_entity.pdbx_description
1 polymer ?
#
loop_
_entity_poly.entity_id
_entity_poly.type
_entity_poly.pdbx_seq_one_letter_code
_entity_poly.pdbx_strand_id
1 'polypeptide(L)'
;MTDREVAGVLDIPGDDELRNTGPRAIGALLVASAMLRVGAVGVGVAVQFRLSDLAGGRPNGLDIGLVGAAQAVTEMIFAPILARNADRFGRRRFLVAGPLICAVAVLLVFLGVRPAQLGGARLLEGIGAAAFVPVALGTVAAATTGNRRGRARASGAFEAATLIGYAGGFGLGSVAYFGLHRGAFVLLAGLYALAALVCFVFVPRVPPLPVHSLRSVFKAVIGPGPMRTFLPGWIMSFALIGAFVANLPALLRHKNVTGQSLMHHFDVRIIGLFLIGWIIVFLVGIALWTPLVTRLGSAVVMRRAVPGAWLTMAALFAINHLPVAGMLLLVPFLIVGILWLAGFGPAAVTYLADCSETFVADRSALMSFYTVALAGGGAVGAVVGGLAARWLGVDGLVLLGIVLSALTFLTLGPVVRYDRAHPSATAAGV
;
A
#
# COMPACT_ATOMS: atom_id res chain seq x y z
N MET A 1 21.52 24.30 32.38
CA MET A 1 21.43 23.83 30.98
C MET A 1 20.51 24.82 30.31
N THR A 2 21.04 25.60 29.41
CA THR A 2 20.33 26.69 28.71
C THR A 2 19.49 26.12 27.57
N ASP A 3 18.33 26.75 27.28
CA ASP A 3 17.37 26.38 26.21
C ASP A 3 17.96 26.23 24.81
N ARG A 4 19.24 26.50 24.63
CA ARG A 4 19.98 26.27 23.37
C ARG A 4 20.49 24.84 23.16
N GLU A 5 20.56 24.01 24.21
CA GLU A 5 21.01 22.61 24.10
C GLU A 5 19.89 21.64 23.70
N VAL A 6 18.63 22.04 23.78
CA VAL A 6 17.46 21.24 23.34
C VAL A 6 17.16 21.46 21.84
N ALA A 7 17.70 22.52 21.25
CA ALA A 7 17.55 22.84 19.82
C ALA A 7 18.73 22.35 18.94
N GLY A 8 19.47 21.34 19.39
CA GLY A 8 20.44 20.64 18.57
C GLY A 8 19.78 19.81 17.47
N VAL A 9 19.09 20.48 16.54
CA VAL A 9 18.87 19.96 15.19
C VAL A 9 20.28 19.76 14.64
N LEU A 10 20.78 18.52 14.73
CA LEU A 10 22.02 18.13 14.08
C LEU A 10 21.92 18.57 12.62
N ASP A 11 22.75 19.54 12.25
CA ASP A 11 22.88 20.02 10.86
C ASP A 11 23.48 18.85 10.07
N ILE A 12 22.60 17.96 9.58
CA ILE A 12 23.01 16.77 8.84
C ILE A 12 23.21 17.24 7.40
N PRO A 13 24.45 17.19 6.89
CA PRO A 13 24.72 17.58 5.51
C PRO A 13 23.77 16.83 4.54
N GLY A 14 23.07 17.56 3.69
CA GLY A 14 22.12 17.01 2.73
C GLY A 14 20.65 17.01 3.17
N ASP A 15 20.32 17.27 4.45
CA ASP A 15 18.90 17.38 4.88
C ASP A 15 18.23 18.63 4.26
N ASP A 16 18.94 19.73 4.14
CA ASP A 16 18.46 20.96 3.47
C ASP A 16 18.21 20.74 1.98
N GLU A 17 19.04 19.96 1.30
CA GLU A 17 18.82 19.62 -0.12
C GLU A 17 17.60 18.71 -0.29
N LEU A 18 17.32 17.82 0.67
CA LEU A 18 16.11 17.02 0.67
C LEU A 18 14.84 17.86 0.94
N ARG A 19 14.93 18.83 1.85
CA ARG A 19 13.85 19.80 2.11
C ARG A 19 13.57 20.68 0.91
N ASN A 20 14.59 21.00 0.13
CA ASN A 20 14.50 21.77 -1.12
C ASN A 20 14.05 20.94 -2.32
N THR A 21 13.65 19.67 -2.14
CA THR A 21 13.04 18.85 -3.20
C THR A 21 11.76 19.52 -3.67
N GLY A 22 11.79 20.11 -4.85
CA GLY A 22 10.71 20.93 -5.38
C GLY A 22 9.44 20.12 -5.71
N PRO A 23 8.29 20.79 -5.90
CA PRO A 23 7.01 20.16 -6.17
C PRO A 23 7.01 19.29 -7.45
N ARG A 24 7.87 19.63 -8.42
CA ARG A 24 8.06 18.83 -9.66
C ARG A 24 8.64 17.45 -9.37
N ALA A 25 9.61 17.35 -8.47
CA ALA A 25 10.21 16.07 -8.10
C ALA A 25 9.25 15.22 -7.27
N ILE A 26 8.47 15.84 -6.35
CA ILE A 26 7.40 15.13 -5.62
C ILE A 26 6.35 14.59 -6.60
N GLY A 27 5.89 15.42 -7.54
CA GLY A 27 4.95 15.00 -8.60
C GLY A 27 5.49 13.84 -9.42
N ALA A 28 6.76 13.89 -9.82
CA ALA A 28 7.44 12.82 -10.55
C ALA A 28 7.49 11.52 -9.74
N LEU A 29 7.78 11.57 -8.45
CA LEU A 29 7.79 10.41 -7.56
C LEU A 29 6.39 9.79 -7.42
N LEU A 30 5.34 10.61 -7.34
CA LEU A 30 3.95 10.13 -7.28
C LEU A 30 3.55 9.43 -8.59
N VAL A 31 3.89 10.02 -9.74
CA VAL A 31 3.64 9.43 -11.07
C VAL A 31 4.42 8.14 -11.23
N ALA A 32 5.70 8.11 -10.89
CA ALA A 32 6.52 6.91 -10.95
C ALA A 32 6.00 5.81 -10.00
N SER A 33 5.50 6.19 -8.81
CA SER A 33 4.84 5.27 -7.86
C SER A 33 3.57 4.66 -8.45
N ALA A 34 2.73 5.47 -9.09
CA ALA A 34 1.54 4.96 -9.79
C ALA A 34 1.93 3.99 -10.92
N MET A 35 2.89 4.36 -11.77
CA MET A 35 3.40 3.50 -12.85
C MET A 35 3.94 2.18 -12.32
N LEU A 36 4.73 2.21 -11.24
CA LEU A 36 5.27 1.01 -10.62
C LEU A 36 4.16 0.09 -10.09
N ARG A 37 3.11 0.67 -9.47
CA ARG A 37 1.96 -0.11 -8.99
C ARG A 37 1.11 -0.66 -10.13
N VAL A 38 0.87 0.10 -11.21
CA VAL A 38 0.24 -0.40 -12.44
C VAL A 38 1.04 -1.59 -12.99
N GLY A 39 2.36 -1.45 -13.07
CA GLY A 39 3.25 -2.52 -13.51
C GLY A 39 3.12 -3.77 -12.64
N ALA A 40 3.30 -3.64 -11.32
CA ALA A 40 3.31 -4.77 -10.38
C ALA A 40 1.99 -5.56 -10.37
N VAL A 41 0.85 -4.86 -10.36
CA VAL A 41 -0.47 -5.50 -10.41
C VAL A 41 -0.75 -6.05 -11.80
N GLY A 42 -0.42 -5.30 -12.86
CA GLY A 42 -0.59 -5.76 -14.24
C GLY A 42 0.20 -7.02 -14.57
N VAL A 43 1.46 -7.08 -14.12
CA VAL A 43 2.29 -8.30 -14.23
C VAL A 43 1.69 -9.43 -13.40
N GLY A 44 1.23 -9.16 -12.18
CA GLY A 44 0.57 -10.14 -11.31
C GLY A 44 -0.62 -10.82 -12.01
N VAL A 45 -1.48 -10.02 -12.64
CA VAL A 45 -2.65 -10.51 -13.41
C VAL A 45 -2.21 -11.26 -14.67
N ALA A 46 -1.32 -10.69 -15.47
CA ALA A 46 -0.86 -11.30 -16.72
C ALA A 46 -0.13 -12.64 -16.48
N VAL A 47 0.63 -12.76 -15.38
CA VAL A 47 1.31 -14.01 -15.00
C VAL A 47 0.31 -15.13 -14.67
N GLN A 48 -0.83 -14.81 -14.05
CA GLN A 48 -1.86 -15.82 -13.79
C GLN A 48 -2.43 -16.40 -15.10
N PHE A 49 -2.71 -15.53 -16.07
CA PHE A 49 -3.12 -15.99 -17.41
C PHE A 49 -2.02 -16.79 -18.08
N ARG A 50 -0.77 -16.36 -17.98
CA ARG A 50 0.38 -17.09 -18.52
C ARG A 50 0.55 -18.48 -17.92
N LEU A 51 0.37 -18.61 -16.60
CA LEU A 51 0.39 -19.91 -15.92
C LEU A 51 -0.75 -20.82 -16.40
N SER A 52 -1.93 -20.26 -16.64
CA SER A 52 -3.07 -20.99 -17.21
C SER A 52 -2.75 -21.51 -18.63
N ASP A 53 -2.17 -20.67 -19.49
CA ASP A 53 -1.77 -21.06 -20.85
C ASP A 53 -0.71 -22.17 -20.84
N LEU A 54 0.30 -22.05 -19.95
CA LEU A 54 1.35 -23.08 -19.82
C LEU A 54 0.82 -24.42 -19.31
N ALA A 55 -0.25 -24.42 -18.55
CA ALA A 55 -0.89 -25.61 -17.99
C ALA A 55 -2.06 -26.14 -18.85
N GLY A 56 -2.24 -25.64 -20.08
CA GLY A 56 -3.33 -26.08 -20.96
C GLY A 56 -4.72 -25.77 -20.37
N GLY A 57 -4.87 -24.65 -19.66
CA GLY A 57 -6.13 -24.19 -19.06
C GLY A 57 -6.44 -24.74 -17.66
N ARG A 58 -5.57 -25.59 -17.10
CA ARG A 58 -5.74 -26.17 -15.74
C ARG A 58 -4.52 -25.91 -14.86
N PRO A 59 -4.27 -24.65 -14.48
CA PRO A 59 -3.08 -24.32 -13.69
C PRO A 59 -3.18 -24.97 -12.29
N ASN A 60 -2.03 -25.40 -11.77
CA ASN A 60 -1.91 -25.86 -10.39
C ASN A 60 -2.12 -24.66 -9.44
N GLY A 61 -3.04 -24.77 -8.48
CA GLY A 61 -3.30 -23.72 -7.49
C GLY A 61 -2.07 -23.35 -6.66
N LEU A 62 -1.16 -24.31 -6.42
CA LEU A 62 0.09 -24.06 -5.72
C LEU A 62 1.01 -23.15 -6.52
N ASP A 63 1.14 -23.39 -7.83
CA ASP A 63 1.98 -22.55 -8.73
C ASP A 63 1.43 -21.12 -8.80
N ILE A 64 0.11 -20.96 -8.89
CA ILE A 64 -0.55 -19.63 -8.84
C ILE A 64 -0.23 -18.92 -7.54
N GLY A 65 -0.39 -19.61 -6.42
CA GLY A 65 -0.14 -19.05 -5.09
C GLY A 65 1.34 -18.65 -4.89
N LEU A 66 2.27 -19.55 -5.20
CA LEU A 66 3.70 -19.31 -5.04
C LEU A 66 4.21 -18.19 -5.94
N VAL A 67 3.88 -18.21 -7.21
CA VAL A 67 4.29 -17.19 -8.18
C VAL A 67 3.63 -15.85 -7.87
N GLY A 68 2.35 -15.86 -7.45
CA GLY A 68 1.63 -14.67 -7.03
C GLY A 68 2.23 -14.01 -5.79
N ALA A 69 2.62 -14.80 -4.77
CA ALA A 69 3.18 -14.29 -3.52
C ALA A 69 4.66 -13.88 -3.64
N ALA A 70 5.39 -14.41 -4.62
CA ALA A 70 6.85 -14.27 -4.71
C ALA A 70 7.32 -12.81 -4.66
N GLN A 71 6.67 -11.92 -5.41
CA GLN A 71 7.00 -10.48 -5.44
C GLN A 71 6.78 -9.82 -4.06
N ALA A 72 5.63 -10.04 -3.45
CA ALA A 72 5.29 -9.41 -2.17
C ALA A 72 6.22 -9.87 -1.03
N VAL A 73 6.60 -11.16 -1.02
CA VAL A 73 7.52 -11.72 -0.04
C VAL A 73 8.91 -11.08 -0.15
N THR A 74 9.46 -10.97 -1.34
CA THR A 74 10.78 -10.33 -1.53
C THR A 74 10.72 -8.83 -1.31
N GLU A 75 9.67 -8.16 -1.74
CA GLU A 75 9.46 -6.73 -1.45
C GLU A 75 9.46 -6.48 0.06
N MET A 76 8.73 -7.28 0.85
CA MET A 76 8.66 -7.16 2.30
C MET A 76 10.02 -7.37 2.97
N ILE A 77 10.78 -8.40 2.57
CA ILE A 77 12.07 -8.76 3.18
C ILE A 77 13.15 -7.73 2.84
N PHE A 78 13.23 -7.31 1.57
CA PHE A 78 14.30 -6.44 1.09
C PHE A 78 14.03 -4.95 1.28
N ALA A 79 12.78 -4.52 1.50
CA ALA A 79 12.43 -3.11 1.64
C ALA A 79 13.26 -2.38 2.72
N PRO A 80 13.41 -2.85 3.98
CA PRO A 80 14.20 -2.14 4.98
C PRO A 80 15.70 -2.13 4.66
N ILE A 81 16.20 -3.18 4.01
CA ILE A 81 17.61 -3.31 3.64
C ILE A 81 17.96 -2.31 2.53
N LEU A 82 17.17 -2.30 1.47
CA LEU A 82 17.42 -1.44 0.29
C LEU A 82 17.12 0.02 0.59
N ALA A 83 16.10 0.30 1.41
CA ALA A 83 15.80 1.65 1.85
C ALA A 83 16.96 2.28 2.64
N ARG A 84 17.55 1.52 3.60
CA ARG A 84 18.73 1.96 4.31
C ARG A 84 19.93 2.18 3.38
N ASN A 85 20.15 1.25 2.46
CA ASN A 85 21.23 1.38 1.48
C ASN A 85 21.02 2.62 0.57
N ALA A 86 19.77 2.97 0.27
CA ALA A 86 19.46 4.16 -0.49
C ALA A 86 19.82 5.44 0.28
N ASP A 87 19.56 5.50 1.58
CA ASP A 87 20.01 6.63 2.41
C ASP A 87 21.54 6.72 2.48
N ARG A 88 22.24 5.56 2.52
CA ARG A 88 23.69 5.48 2.59
C ARG A 88 24.41 5.80 1.25
N PHE A 89 23.86 5.37 0.13
CA PHE A 89 24.54 5.45 -1.18
C PHE A 89 23.89 6.46 -2.14
N GLY A 90 22.83 7.16 -1.69
CA GLY A 90 22.10 8.16 -2.44
C GLY A 90 20.79 7.63 -3.05
N ARG A 91 19.69 8.24 -2.66
CA ARG A 91 18.29 7.81 -2.97
C ARG A 91 17.99 7.71 -4.45
N ARG A 92 18.47 8.68 -5.28
CA ARG A 92 18.19 8.70 -6.72
C ARG A 92 18.64 7.43 -7.43
N ARG A 93 19.78 6.84 -7.01
CA ARG A 93 20.27 5.58 -7.61
C ARG A 93 19.25 4.46 -7.45
N PHE A 94 18.64 4.32 -6.28
CA PHE A 94 17.64 3.31 -5.97
C PHE A 94 16.29 3.60 -6.64
N LEU A 95 15.89 4.88 -6.71
CA LEU A 95 14.68 5.30 -7.40
C LEU A 95 14.72 5.05 -8.92
N VAL A 96 15.91 5.01 -9.50
CA VAL A 96 16.10 4.66 -10.93
C VAL A 96 16.34 3.16 -11.10
N ALA A 97 17.24 2.56 -10.30
CA ALA A 97 17.59 1.16 -10.42
C ALA A 97 16.43 0.22 -10.08
N GLY A 98 15.59 0.56 -9.09
CA GLY A 98 14.45 -0.24 -8.69
C GLY A 98 13.50 -0.55 -9.84
N PRO A 99 12.92 0.45 -10.51
CA PRO A 99 12.07 0.21 -11.68
C PRO A 99 12.81 -0.45 -12.85
N LEU A 100 14.11 -0.21 -13.06
CA LEU A 100 14.89 -0.92 -14.09
C LEU A 100 15.03 -2.42 -13.76
N ILE A 101 15.27 -2.77 -12.50
CA ILE A 101 15.28 -4.17 -12.04
C ILE A 101 13.92 -4.80 -12.29
N CYS A 102 12.80 -4.10 -11.99
CA CYS A 102 11.46 -4.56 -12.31
C CYS A 102 11.29 -4.78 -13.82
N ALA A 103 11.73 -3.85 -14.66
CA ALA A 103 11.66 -3.99 -16.12
C ALA A 103 12.39 -5.25 -16.62
N VAL A 104 13.63 -5.46 -16.14
CA VAL A 104 14.40 -6.67 -16.46
C VAL A 104 13.70 -7.92 -15.97
N ALA A 105 13.17 -7.93 -14.74
CA ALA A 105 12.42 -9.04 -14.18
C ALA A 105 11.21 -9.40 -15.04
N VAL A 106 10.47 -8.41 -15.52
CA VAL A 106 9.28 -8.63 -16.37
C VAL A 106 9.67 -9.14 -17.75
N LEU A 107 10.81 -8.72 -18.30
CA LEU A 107 11.35 -9.33 -19.54
C LEU A 107 11.77 -10.79 -19.32
N LEU A 108 12.24 -11.16 -18.11
CA LEU A 108 12.47 -12.58 -17.78
C LEU A 108 11.15 -13.37 -17.68
N VAL A 109 10.05 -12.74 -17.22
CA VAL A 109 8.71 -13.37 -17.30
C VAL A 109 8.30 -13.61 -18.75
N PHE A 110 8.56 -12.66 -19.66
CA PHE A 110 8.29 -12.83 -21.09
C PHE A 110 9.00 -14.05 -21.68
N LEU A 111 10.25 -14.28 -21.29
CA LEU A 111 11.07 -15.42 -21.73
C LEU A 111 10.70 -16.74 -21.03
N GLY A 112 10.06 -16.67 -19.87
CA GLY A 112 9.76 -17.82 -19.02
C GLY A 112 8.78 -18.81 -19.66
N VAL A 113 9.12 -20.10 -19.59
CA VAL A 113 8.32 -21.24 -20.11
C VAL A 113 7.94 -22.24 -19.02
N ARG A 114 8.40 -22.04 -17.78
CA ARG A 114 8.11 -22.91 -16.62
C ARG A 114 7.64 -22.07 -15.43
N PRO A 115 6.72 -22.56 -14.58
CA PRO A 115 6.27 -21.82 -13.39
C PRO A 115 7.41 -21.34 -12.49
N ALA A 116 8.43 -22.16 -12.27
CA ALA A 116 9.60 -21.79 -11.46
C ALA A 116 10.38 -20.58 -12.02
N GLN A 117 10.48 -20.45 -13.36
CA GLN A 117 11.12 -19.30 -13.99
C GLN A 117 10.29 -18.02 -13.79
N LEU A 118 8.97 -18.12 -13.90
CA LEU A 118 8.06 -17.01 -13.63
C LEU A 118 8.15 -16.59 -12.16
N GLY A 119 8.20 -17.55 -11.22
CA GLY A 119 8.40 -17.32 -9.80
C GLY A 119 9.73 -16.61 -9.51
N GLY A 120 10.83 -17.09 -10.08
CA GLY A 120 12.15 -16.46 -9.95
C GLY A 120 12.18 -15.02 -10.48
N ALA A 121 11.54 -14.76 -11.61
CA ALA A 121 11.39 -13.40 -12.14
C ALA A 121 10.54 -12.51 -11.22
N ARG A 122 9.46 -13.02 -10.63
CA ARG A 122 8.64 -12.31 -9.64
C ARG A 122 9.43 -11.98 -8.35
N LEU A 123 10.30 -12.89 -7.91
CA LEU A 123 11.21 -12.59 -6.78
C LEU A 123 12.12 -11.39 -7.11
N LEU A 124 12.70 -11.34 -8.31
CA LEU A 124 13.55 -10.24 -8.76
C LEU A 124 12.75 -8.92 -8.86
N GLU A 125 11.52 -8.97 -9.35
CA GLU A 125 10.63 -7.82 -9.42
C GLU A 125 10.34 -7.24 -8.02
N GLY A 126 10.14 -8.10 -7.02
CA GLY A 126 9.97 -7.69 -5.62
C GLY A 126 11.21 -6.97 -5.05
N ILE A 127 12.40 -7.38 -5.43
CA ILE A 127 13.64 -6.67 -5.07
C ILE A 127 13.65 -5.26 -5.68
N GLY A 128 13.26 -5.12 -6.94
CA GLY A 128 13.15 -3.82 -7.61
C GLY A 128 12.13 -2.90 -6.94
N ALA A 129 10.94 -3.42 -6.60
CA ALA A 129 9.91 -2.68 -5.88
C ALA A 129 10.38 -2.26 -4.48
N ALA A 130 11.06 -3.14 -3.76
CA ALA A 130 11.67 -2.88 -2.46
C ALA A 130 12.72 -1.76 -2.49
N ALA A 131 13.43 -1.61 -3.60
CA ALA A 131 14.39 -0.52 -3.80
C ALA A 131 13.71 0.83 -4.06
N PHE A 132 12.49 0.84 -4.56
CA PHE A 132 11.80 2.06 -4.97
C PHE A 132 10.84 2.61 -3.91
N VAL A 133 9.86 1.81 -3.48
CA VAL A 133 8.68 2.29 -2.71
C VAL A 133 9.06 3.00 -1.41
N PRO A 134 9.86 2.41 -0.50
CA PRO A 134 10.21 3.07 0.75
C PRO A 134 11.11 4.31 0.54
N VAL A 135 11.94 4.29 -0.51
CA VAL A 135 12.82 5.41 -0.84
C VAL A 135 12.02 6.59 -1.39
N ALA A 136 11.01 6.34 -2.21
CA ALA A 136 10.09 7.37 -2.68
C ALA A 136 9.32 8.01 -1.51
N LEU A 137 8.76 7.19 -0.62
CA LEU A 137 8.10 7.66 0.60
C LEU A 137 9.05 8.45 1.52
N GLY A 138 10.26 7.95 1.74
CA GLY A 138 11.29 8.64 2.54
C GLY A 138 11.69 9.99 1.95
N THR A 139 11.75 10.08 0.62
CA THR A 139 12.04 11.36 -0.08
C THR A 139 10.88 12.34 0.05
N VAL A 140 9.65 11.87 -0.13
CA VAL A 140 8.43 12.70 0.06
C VAL A 140 8.32 13.17 1.51
N ALA A 141 8.57 12.29 2.49
CA ALA A 141 8.56 12.64 3.91
C ALA A 141 9.60 13.70 4.24
N ALA A 142 10.83 13.58 3.71
CA ALA A 142 11.88 14.58 3.90
C ALA A 142 11.52 15.94 3.27
N ALA A 143 11.02 15.94 2.05
CA ALA A 143 10.62 17.15 1.33
C ALA A 143 9.44 17.91 1.98
N THR A 144 8.70 17.25 2.85
CA THR A 144 7.54 17.83 3.57
C THR A 144 7.80 18.07 5.06
N THR A 145 9.05 17.97 5.50
CA THR A 145 9.46 18.26 6.89
C THR A 145 9.06 19.67 7.30
N GLY A 146 8.47 19.83 8.46
CA GLY A 146 7.98 21.14 8.97
C GLY A 146 6.73 21.68 8.27
N ASN A 147 6.23 21.02 7.21
CA ASN A 147 5.03 21.46 6.49
C ASN A 147 3.88 20.43 6.63
N ARG A 148 3.10 20.56 7.69
CA ARG A 148 1.98 19.63 7.99
C ARG A 148 0.95 19.54 6.85
N ARG A 149 0.59 20.68 6.23
CA ARG A 149 -0.37 20.69 5.11
C ARG A 149 0.23 20.02 3.86
N GLY A 150 1.47 20.34 3.54
CA GLY A 150 2.20 19.71 2.43
C GLY A 150 2.33 18.21 2.61
N ARG A 151 2.66 17.75 3.83
CA ARG A 151 2.78 16.33 4.18
C ARG A 151 1.46 15.58 4.02
N ALA A 152 0.36 16.10 4.59
CA ALA A 152 -0.94 15.46 4.47
C ALA A 152 -1.40 15.35 3.01
N ARG A 153 -1.16 16.40 2.18
CA ARG A 153 -1.45 16.36 0.74
C ARG A 153 -0.59 15.34 0.01
N ALA A 154 0.72 15.30 0.29
CA ALA A 154 1.64 14.36 -0.36
C ALA A 154 1.34 12.91 0.03
N SER A 155 1.00 12.63 1.30
CA SER A 155 0.56 11.32 1.78
C SER A 155 -0.75 10.88 1.13
N GLY A 156 -1.74 11.77 1.07
CA GLY A 156 -3.01 11.51 0.38
C GLY A 156 -2.82 11.25 -1.11
N ALA A 157 -1.96 12.03 -1.77
CA ALA A 157 -1.62 11.85 -3.18
C ALA A 157 -0.87 10.53 -3.43
N PHE A 158 0.00 10.11 -2.51
CA PHE A 158 0.69 8.82 -2.60
C PHE A 158 -0.29 7.64 -2.48
N GLU A 159 -1.21 7.69 -1.52
CA GLU A 159 -2.27 6.67 -1.39
C GLU A 159 -3.18 6.66 -2.62
N ALA A 160 -3.57 7.81 -3.13
CA ALA A 160 -4.34 7.92 -4.38
C ALA A 160 -3.58 7.33 -5.58
N ALA A 161 -2.28 7.63 -5.72
CA ALA A 161 -1.43 7.06 -6.76
C ALA A 161 -1.33 5.53 -6.65
N THR A 162 -1.27 4.99 -5.42
CA THR A 162 -1.27 3.55 -5.16
C THR A 162 -2.58 2.90 -5.61
N LEU A 163 -3.73 3.49 -5.28
CA LEU A 163 -5.05 2.96 -5.66
C LEU A 163 -5.30 3.07 -7.18
N ILE A 164 -4.93 4.19 -7.79
CA ILE A 164 -4.97 4.35 -9.25
C ILE A 164 -4.08 3.30 -9.91
N GLY A 165 -2.91 3.03 -9.30
CA GLY A 165 -2.00 2.00 -9.73
C GLY A 165 -2.62 0.61 -9.69
N TYR A 166 -3.35 0.26 -8.64
CA TYR A 166 -4.07 -1.03 -8.55
C TYR A 166 -5.16 -1.13 -9.62
N ALA A 167 -6.02 -0.10 -9.74
CA ALA A 167 -7.09 -0.09 -10.75
C ALA A 167 -6.54 -0.20 -12.17
N GLY A 168 -5.54 0.64 -12.50
CA GLY A 168 -4.87 0.64 -13.79
C GLY A 168 -4.15 -0.67 -14.09
N GLY A 169 -3.53 -1.29 -13.06
CA GLY A 169 -2.84 -2.57 -13.19
C GLY A 169 -3.78 -3.72 -13.50
N PHE A 170 -4.91 -3.84 -12.81
CA PHE A 170 -5.94 -4.83 -13.13
C PHE A 170 -6.46 -4.68 -14.56
N GLY A 171 -6.80 -3.46 -14.96
CA GLY A 171 -7.30 -3.19 -16.32
C GLY A 171 -6.23 -3.42 -17.39
N LEU A 172 -5.06 -2.78 -17.25
CA LEU A 172 -3.99 -2.85 -18.24
C LEU A 172 -3.44 -4.27 -18.36
N GLY A 173 -3.21 -4.98 -17.24
CA GLY A 173 -2.70 -6.34 -17.25
C GLY A 173 -3.61 -7.32 -17.98
N SER A 174 -4.93 -7.21 -17.73
CA SER A 174 -5.92 -8.05 -18.40
C SER A 174 -6.02 -7.72 -19.88
N VAL A 175 -6.27 -6.45 -20.24
CA VAL A 175 -6.46 -6.03 -21.63
C VAL A 175 -5.18 -6.29 -22.47
N ALA A 176 -4.01 -5.96 -21.92
CA ALA A 176 -2.76 -6.17 -22.60
C ALA A 176 -2.49 -7.67 -22.84
N TYR A 177 -2.78 -8.53 -21.85
CA TYR A 177 -2.58 -9.97 -22.03
C TYR A 177 -3.54 -10.57 -23.05
N PHE A 178 -4.81 -10.19 -23.03
CA PHE A 178 -5.78 -10.65 -24.03
C PHE A 178 -5.45 -10.19 -25.45
N GLY A 179 -4.93 -8.95 -25.62
CA GLY A 179 -4.59 -8.41 -26.95
C GLY A 179 -3.22 -8.80 -27.45
N LEU A 180 -2.23 -8.90 -26.56
CA LEU A 180 -0.81 -9.08 -26.93
C LEU A 180 -0.22 -10.41 -26.43
N HIS A 181 -0.96 -11.19 -25.64
CA HIS A 181 -0.47 -12.41 -24.99
C HIS A 181 0.86 -12.16 -24.27
N ARG A 182 1.93 -12.83 -24.65
CA ARG A 182 3.27 -12.61 -24.10
C ARG A 182 3.77 -11.17 -24.28
N GLY A 183 3.37 -10.49 -25.36
CA GLY A 183 3.75 -9.11 -25.63
C GLY A 183 3.32 -8.12 -24.55
N ALA A 184 2.31 -8.47 -23.75
CA ALA A 184 1.90 -7.69 -22.58
C ALA A 184 3.06 -7.42 -21.59
N PHE A 185 3.95 -8.39 -21.40
CA PHE A 185 5.11 -8.23 -20.52
C PHE A 185 6.12 -7.21 -21.05
N VAL A 186 6.26 -7.09 -22.37
CA VAL A 186 7.12 -6.04 -22.97
C VAL A 186 6.51 -4.65 -22.73
N LEU A 187 5.19 -4.50 -22.87
CA LEU A 187 4.48 -3.26 -22.57
C LEU A 187 4.65 -2.87 -21.08
N LEU A 188 4.46 -3.83 -20.18
CA LEU A 188 4.60 -3.60 -18.73
C LEU A 188 6.06 -3.32 -18.32
N ALA A 189 7.04 -3.95 -18.96
CA ALA A 189 8.46 -3.62 -18.80
C ALA A 189 8.76 -2.19 -19.27
N GLY A 190 8.17 -1.77 -20.40
CA GLY A 190 8.23 -0.39 -20.88
C GLY A 190 7.69 0.62 -19.88
N LEU A 191 6.61 0.30 -19.17
CA LEU A 191 6.05 1.14 -18.13
C LEU A 191 7.02 1.32 -16.95
N TYR A 192 7.69 0.25 -16.52
CA TYR A 192 8.75 0.33 -15.50
C TYR A 192 9.97 1.14 -15.98
N ALA A 193 10.40 0.95 -17.22
CA ALA A 193 11.47 1.75 -17.81
C ALA A 193 11.12 3.24 -17.87
N LEU A 194 9.85 3.56 -18.18
CA LEU A 194 9.36 4.93 -18.16
C LEU A 194 9.35 5.52 -16.74
N ALA A 195 8.96 4.75 -15.74
CA ALA A 195 9.04 5.17 -14.33
C ALA A 195 10.48 5.47 -13.91
N ALA A 196 11.45 4.64 -14.34
CA ALA A 196 12.87 4.90 -14.12
C ALA A 196 13.34 6.18 -14.81
N LEU A 197 12.92 6.42 -16.05
CA LEU A 197 13.23 7.63 -16.81
C LEU A 197 12.67 8.88 -16.13
N VAL A 198 11.42 8.84 -15.67
CA VAL A 198 10.80 9.95 -14.90
C VAL A 198 11.63 10.25 -13.66
N CYS A 199 12.06 9.25 -12.90
CA CYS A 199 12.92 9.47 -11.74
C CYS A 199 14.31 10.00 -12.13
N PHE A 200 14.87 9.48 -13.21
CA PHE A 200 16.18 9.93 -13.70
C PHE A 200 16.17 11.41 -14.10
N VAL A 201 15.11 11.87 -14.74
CA VAL A 201 15.01 13.25 -15.24
C VAL A 201 14.66 14.24 -14.12
N PHE A 202 13.69 13.90 -13.27
CA PHE A 202 13.05 14.88 -12.37
C PHE A 202 13.52 14.79 -10.91
N VAL A 203 14.12 13.67 -10.48
CA VAL A 203 14.59 13.55 -9.10
C VAL A 203 16.01 14.04 -8.97
N PRO A 204 16.28 15.05 -8.11
CA PRO A 204 17.62 15.60 -7.93
C PRO A 204 18.56 14.56 -7.28
N ARG A 205 19.86 14.77 -7.45
CA ARG A 205 20.89 14.04 -6.71
C ARG A 205 21.02 14.68 -5.34
N VAL A 206 20.85 13.89 -4.31
CA VAL A 206 21.03 14.31 -2.92
C VAL A 206 22.23 13.55 -2.36
N PRO A 207 23.11 14.21 -1.58
CA PRO A 207 24.24 13.55 -0.94
C PRO A 207 23.81 12.37 -0.06
N PRO A 208 24.70 11.38 0.10
CA PRO A 208 24.48 10.30 1.06
C PRO A 208 24.38 10.81 2.49
N LEU A 209 23.53 10.17 3.28
CA LEU A 209 23.36 10.50 4.70
C LEU A 209 24.14 9.51 5.58
N PRO A 210 24.65 9.93 6.75
CA PRO A 210 25.21 9.04 7.75
C PRO A 210 24.05 8.19 8.31
N VAL A 211 24.08 6.87 8.08
CA VAL A 211 23.00 5.95 8.49
C VAL A 211 23.40 5.10 9.68
N HIS A 212 22.42 4.78 10.53
CA HIS A 212 22.60 3.84 11.63
C HIS A 212 22.49 2.39 11.16
N SER A 213 22.76 1.44 12.04
CA SER A 213 22.58 0.02 11.71
C SER A 213 21.09 -0.33 11.62
N LEU A 214 20.71 -1.28 10.73
CA LEU A 214 19.32 -1.76 10.65
C LEU A 214 18.82 -2.24 12.01
N ARG A 215 19.69 -2.89 12.79
CA ARG A 215 19.36 -3.35 14.14
C ARG A 215 18.93 -2.19 15.05
N SER A 216 19.60 -1.04 14.97
CA SER A 216 19.24 0.15 15.77
C SER A 216 17.88 0.73 15.33
N VAL A 217 17.60 0.77 14.02
CA VAL A 217 16.32 1.22 13.48
C VAL A 217 15.18 0.29 13.94
N PHE A 218 15.35 -1.04 13.79
CA PHE A 218 14.38 -2.02 14.27
C PHE A 218 14.17 -1.93 15.79
N LYS A 219 15.27 -1.81 16.57
CA LYS A 219 15.19 -1.65 18.03
C LYS A 219 14.43 -0.37 18.41
N ALA A 220 14.65 0.72 17.70
CA ALA A 220 13.95 1.98 17.95
C ALA A 220 12.46 1.90 17.57
N VAL A 221 12.10 1.19 16.52
CA VAL A 221 10.71 0.98 16.09
C VAL A 221 9.94 0.05 17.03
N ILE A 222 10.58 -1.05 17.47
CA ILE A 222 9.96 -2.03 18.40
C ILE A 222 10.05 -1.54 19.86
N GLY A 223 10.98 -0.63 20.15
CA GLY A 223 11.19 -0.04 21.47
C GLY A 223 9.98 0.76 21.99
N PRO A 224 10.06 1.26 23.22
CA PRO A 224 9.02 2.11 23.77
C PRO A 224 8.88 3.40 22.94
N GLY A 225 7.73 3.58 22.30
CA GLY A 225 7.46 4.72 21.44
C GLY A 225 6.16 4.58 20.64
N PRO A 226 5.82 5.59 19.84
CA PRO A 226 4.57 5.62 19.08
C PRO A 226 4.44 4.48 18.08
N MET A 227 5.54 4.05 17.46
CA MET A 227 5.54 2.99 16.45
C MET A 227 5.11 1.63 16.99
N ARG A 228 5.51 1.29 18.21
CA ARG A 228 5.14 0.01 18.86
C ARG A 228 3.63 -0.19 18.96
N THR A 229 2.90 0.88 19.22
CA THR A 229 1.42 0.83 19.35
C THR A 229 0.72 1.03 18.01
N PHE A 230 1.31 1.78 17.09
CA PHE A 230 0.77 2.09 15.77
C PHE A 230 0.85 0.91 14.80
N LEU A 231 2.03 0.28 14.70
CA LEU A 231 2.32 -0.74 13.69
C LEU A 231 1.35 -1.94 13.71
N PRO A 232 0.97 -2.53 14.86
CA PRO A 232 -0.01 -3.60 14.90
C PRO A 232 -1.36 -3.22 14.29
N GLY A 233 -1.91 -2.06 14.67
CA GLY A 233 -3.17 -1.56 14.12
C GLY A 233 -3.10 -1.32 12.61
N TRP A 234 -1.97 -0.86 12.13
CA TRP A 234 -1.75 -0.64 10.71
C TRP A 234 -1.66 -1.95 9.92
N ILE A 235 -0.94 -2.95 10.43
CA ILE A 235 -0.89 -4.30 9.84
C ILE A 235 -2.29 -4.92 9.79
N MET A 236 -3.09 -4.78 10.86
CA MET A 236 -4.47 -5.28 10.90
C MET A 236 -5.37 -4.58 9.87
N SER A 237 -5.19 -3.28 9.62
CA SER A 237 -5.92 -2.55 8.59
C SER A 237 -5.59 -3.06 7.18
N PHE A 238 -4.33 -3.37 6.90
CA PHE A 238 -3.94 -3.99 5.63
C PHE A 238 -4.39 -5.46 5.54
N ALA A 239 -4.46 -6.18 6.67
CA ALA A 239 -5.02 -7.52 6.71
C ALA A 239 -6.52 -7.50 6.37
N LEU A 240 -7.26 -6.51 6.85
CA LEU A 240 -8.65 -6.30 6.45
C LEU A 240 -8.78 -6.14 4.93
N ILE A 241 -7.99 -5.23 4.34
CA ILE A 241 -8.00 -5.00 2.89
C ILE A 241 -7.59 -6.27 2.13
N GLY A 242 -6.52 -6.94 2.57
CA GLY A 242 -6.01 -8.16 1.95
C GLY A 242 -7.03 -9.30 1.97
N ALA A 243 -7.78 -9.45 3.08
CA ALA A 243 -8.84 -10.46 3.19
C ALA A 243 -9.92 -10.28 2.12
N PHE A 244 -10.39 -9.04 1.93
CA PHE A 244 -11.43 -8.74 0.93
C PHE A 244 -10.90 -8.77 -0.51
N VAL A 245 -9.78 -8.12 -0.78
CA VAL A 245 -9.22 -8.05 -2.15
C VAL A 245 -8.87 -9.44 -2.69
N ALA A 246 -8.34 -10.32 -1.84
CA ALA A 246 -7.94 -11.66 -2.28
C ALA A 246 -9.12 -12.63 -2.42
N ASN A 247 -10.16 -12.53 -1.59
CA ASN A 247 -11.16 -13.59 -1.49
C ASN A 247 -12.54 -13.18 -2.03
N LEU A 248 -12.95 -11.92 -1.87
CA LEU A 248 -14.30 -11.48 -2.25
C LEU A 248 -14.62 -11.72 -3.74
N PRO A 249 -13.73 -11.42 -4.71
CA PRO A 249 -14.03 -11.65 -6.14
C PRO A 249 -14.32 -13.12 -6.45
N ALA A 250 -13.61 -14.05 -5.80
CA ALA A 250 -13.85 -15.48 -5.97
C ALA A 250 -15.20 -15.90 -5.38
N LEU A 251 -15.55 -15.39 -4.19
CA LEU A 251 -16.84 -15.68 -3.53
C LEU A 251 -18.04 -15.16 -4.34
N LEU A 252 -17.93 -13.97 -4.93
CA LEU A 252 -18.98 -13.41 -5.79
C LEU A 252 -19.26 -14.25 -7.04
N ARG A 253 -18.27 -15.03 -7.50
CA ARG A 253 -18.39 -15.95 -8.66
C ARG A 253 -18.91 -17.33 -8.28
N HIS A 254 -18.76 -17.77 -7.04
CA HIS A 254 -19.21 -19.08 -6.63
C HIS A 254 -20.72 -19.11 -6.40
N LYS A 255 -21.35 -20.16 -6.96
CA LYS A 255 -22.74 -20.48 -6.69
C LYS A 255 -22.77 -21.26 -5.37
N ASN A 256 -23.39 -20.66 -4.35
CA ASN A 256 -24.00 -21.39 -3.24
C ASN A 256 -23.22 -21.55 -1.93
N VAL A 257 -23.46 -20.61 -1.02
CA VAL A 257 -23.78 -20.97 0.34
C VAL A 257 -25.25 -20.58 0.53
N THR A 258 -26.11 -21.49 0.98
CA THR A 258 -27.54 -21.27 1.19
C THR A 258 -27.76 -20.03 2.05
N GLY A 259 -28.52 -19.07 1.54
CA GLY A 259 -28.89 -17.84 2.26
C GLY A 259 -27.97 -16.64 2.08
N GLN A 260 -26.93 -16.71 1.24
CA GLN A 260 -26.04 -15.58 0.95
C GLN A 260 -26.25 -15.04 -0.47
N SER A 261 -26.89 -13.87 -0.57
CA SER A 261 -27.26 -13.27 -1.86
C SER A 261 -26.06 -12.79 -2.68
N LEU A 262 -24.95 -12.42 -2.05
CA LEU A 262 -23.72 -12.02 -2.74
C LEU A 262 -22.97 -13.21 -3.37
N MET A 263 -23.27 -14.44 -2.95
CA MET A 263 -22.75 -15.66 -3.57
C MET A 263 -23.69 -16.16 -4.69
N HIS A 264 -24.00 -15.31 -5.67
CA HIS A 264 -25.02 -15.55 -6.68
C HIS A 264 -24.47 -15.64 -8.12
N HIS A 265 -23.19 -16.00 -8.28
CA HIS A 265 -22.57 -16.15 -9.59
C HIS A 265 -22.61 -14.89 -10.44
N PHE A 266 -22.07 -13.80 -9.90
CA PHE A 266 -21.96 -12.57 -10.68
C PHE A 266 -21.00 -12.71 -11.88
N ASP A 267 -21.35 -12.06 -12.98
CA ASP A 267 -20.48 -11.94 -14.15
C ASP A 267 -19.19 -11.19 -13.76
N VAL A 268 -18.07 -11.59 -14.37
CA VAL A 268 -16.75 -10.97 -14.16
C VAL A 268 -16.78 -9.46 -14.41
N ARG A 269 -17.60 -8.99 -15.36
CA ARG A 269 -17.78 -7.57 -15.68
C ARG A 269 -18.43 -6.83 -14.50
N ILE A 270 -19.43 -7.41 -13.86
CA ILE A 270 -20.12 -6.83 -12.71
C ILE A 270 -19.16 -6.76 -11.50
N ILE A 271 -18.38 -7.82 -11.27
CA ILE A 271 -17.35 -7.83 -10.22
C ILE A 271 -16.31 -6.73 -10.50
N GLY A 272 -15.87 -6.59 -11.75
CA GLY A 272 -14.96 -5.52 -12.15
C GLY A 272 -15.52 -4.12 -11.89
N LEU A 273 -16.81 -3.90 -12.19
CA LEU A 273 -17.48 -2.62 -11.90
C LEU A 273 -17.57 -2.35 -10.39
N PHE A 274 -17.84 -3.35 -9.57
CA PHE A 274 -17.83 -3.18 -8.11
C PHE A 274 -16.45 -2.78 -7.59
N LEU A 275 -15.37 -3.41 -8.09
CA LEU A 275 -14.01 -3.07 -7.70
C LEU A 275 -13.63 -1.65 -8.13
N ILE A 276 -13.98 -1.25 -9.35
CA ILE A 276 -13.74 0.11 -9.85
C ILE A 276 -14.55 1.11 -9.01
N GLY A 277 -15.84 0.84 -8.78
CA GLY A 277 -16.70 1.67 -7.94
C GLY A 277 -16.14 1.85 -6.53
N TRP A 278 -15.67 0.76 -5.91
CA TRP A 278 -15.01 0.81 -4.61
C TRP A 278 -13.78 1.73 -4.62
N ILE A 279 -12.91 1.61 -5.63
CA ILE A 279 -11.71 2.45 -5.77
C ILE A 279 -12.09 3.92 -5.94
N ILE A 280 -13.09 4.24 -6.77
CA ILE A 280 -13.56 5.62 -6.99
C ILE A 280 -14.07 6.21 -5.66
N VAL A 281 -14.92 5.48 -4.93
CA VAL A 281 -15.46 5.92 -3.64
C VAL A 281 -14.32 6.14 -2.64
N PHE A 282 -13.35 5.24 -2.61
CA PHE A 282 -12.19 5.36 -1.72
C PHE A 282 -11.32 6.57 -2.06
N LEU A 283 -11.07 6.86 -3.34
CA LEU A 283 -10.36 8.05 -3.80
C LEU A 283 -11.06 9.35 -3.40
N VAL A 284 -12.38 9.40 -3.57
CA VAL A 284 -13.20 10.55 -3.10
C VAL A 284 -13.06 10.71 -1.58
N GLY A 285 -13.13 9.60 -0.84
CA GLY A 285 -12.92 9.61 0.59
C GLY A 285 -11.54 10.13 1.00
N ILE A 286 -10.45 9.71 0.34
CA ILE A 286 -9.11 10.25 0.57
C ILE A 286 -9.09 11.77 0.38
N ALA A 287 -9.68 12.27 -0.71
CA ALA A 287 -9.73 13.70 -0.98
C ALA A 287 -10.47 14.49 0.10
N LEU A 288 -11.58 13.95 0.62
CA LEU A 288 -12.37 14.56 1.70
C LEU A 288 -11.62 14.55 3.04
N TRP A 289 -10.89 13.48 3.38
CA TRP A 289 -10.20 13.35 4.66
C TRP A 289 -8.85 14.06 4.70
N THR A 290 -8.16 14.24 3.57
CA THR A 290 -6.82 14.87 3.54
C THR A 290 -6.77 16.24 4.27
N PRO A 291 -7.72 17.19 4.07
CA PRO A 291 -7.73 18.43 4.83
C PRO A 291 -8.05 18.24 6.32
N LEU A 292 -8.80 17.18 6.70
CA LEU A 292 -9.10 16.89 8.09
C LEU A 292 -7.87 16.36 8.85
N VAL A 293 -6.97 15.64 8.17
CA VAL A 293 -5.70 15.18 8.77
C VAL A 293 -4.89 16.38 9.28
N THR A 294 -4.88 17.49 8.55
CA THR A 294 -4.17 18.71 8.97
C THR A 294 -4.81 19.40 10.17
N ARG A 295 -6.16 19.34 10.27
CA ARG A 295 -6.90 20.03 11.32
C ARG A 295 -6.99 19.23 12.62
N LEU A 296 -7.20 17.92 12.51
CA LEU A 296 -7.50 17.04 13.64
C LEU A 296 -6.28 16.25 14.14
N GLY A 297 -5.22 16.15 13.32
CA GLY A 297 -4.07 15.28 13.56
C GLY A 297 -4.26 13.87 13.02
N SER A 298 -3.14 13.29 12.59
CA SER A 298 -3.10 11.97 11.92
C SER A 298 -3.61 10.84 12.83
N ALA A 299 -3.18 10.79 14.09
CA ALA A 299 -3.61 9.75 15.05
C ALA A 299 -5.14 9.79 15.32
N VAL A 300 -5.70 11.00 15.45
CA VAL A 300 -7.14 11.18 15.70
C VAL A 300 -7.95 10.79 14.46
N VAL A 301 -7.50 11.18 13.27
CA VAL A 301 -8.19 10.82 12.01
C VAL A 301 -8.18 9.32 11.79
N MET A 302 -7.03 8.63 11.98
CA MET A 302 -6.98 7.17 11.89
C MET A 302 -8.05 6.52 12.77
N ARG A 303 -8.10 6.89 14.05
CA ARG A 303 -9.07 6.30 14.98
C ARG A 303 -10.53 6.63 14.60
N ARG A 304 -10.80 7.84 14.13
CA ARG A 304 -12.15 8.26 13.68
C ARG A 304 -12.57 7.59 12.38
N ALA A 305 -11.64 7.15 11.55
CA ALA A 305 -11.94 6.46 10.28
C ALA A 305 -12.38 5.01 10.48
N VAL A 306 -11.90 4.32 11.56
CA VAL A 306 -12.19 2.90 11.78
C VAL A 306 -13.70 2.58 11.88
N PRO A 307 -14.58 3.37 12.53
CA PRO A 307 -16.02 3.11 12.53
C PRO A 307 -16.65 3.01 11.14
N GLY A 308 -16.02 3.62 10.11
CA GLY A 308 -16.41 3.42 8.72
C GLY A 308 -16.31 1.95 8.28
N ALA A 309 -15.33 1.19 8.80
CA ALA A 309 -15.25 -0.24 8.56
C ALA A 309 -16.44 -0.99 9.15
N TRP A 310 -16.89 -0.64 10.36
CA TRP A 310 -18.05 -1.28 10.98
C TRP A 310 -19.33 -1.01 10.20
N LEU A 311 -19.53 0.24 9.75
CA LEU A 311 -20.67 0.57 8.89
C LEU A 311 -20.60 -0.20 7.56
N THR A 312 -19.41 -0.29 6.95
CA THR A 312 -19.18 -1.08 5.73
C THR A 312 -19.51 -2.56 5.96
N MET A 313 -19.04 -3.15 7.05
CA MET A 313 -19.30 -4.55 7.39
C MET A 313 -20.79 -4.81 7.69
N ALA A 314 -21.45 -3.92 8.42
CA ALA A 314 -22.89 -4.01 8.70
C ALA A 314 -23.71 -3.90 7.40
N ALA A 315 -23.39 -2.95 6.53
CA ALA A 315 -24.05 -2.81 5.24
C ALA A 315 -23.83 -4.03 4.35
N LEU A 316 -22.59 -4.54 4.29
CA LEU A 316 -22.25 -5.72 3.50
C LEU A 316 -22.95 -6.99 4.02
N PHE A 317 -23.00 -7.17 5.33
CA PHE A 317 -23.77 -8.26 5.97
C PHE A 317 -25.24 -8.19 5.58
N ALA A 318 -25.87 -7.03 5.75
CA ALA A 318 -27.28 -6.85 5.41
C ALA A 318 -27.54 -7.06 3.90
N ILE A 319 -26.68 -6.54 3.02
CA ILE A 319 -26.76 -6.78 1.58
C ILE A 319 -26.67 -8.27 1.27
N ASN A 320 -25.84 -9.03 1.99
CA ASN A 320 -25.65 -10.46 1.77
C ASN A 320 -26.86 -11.31 2.13
N HIS A 321 -27.79 -10.79 2.94
CA HIS A 321 -28.99 -11.51 3.40
C HIS A 321 -30.31 -10.95 2.84
N LEU A 322 -30.24 -9.93 1.97
CA LEU A 322 -31.42 -9.36 1.35
C LEU A 322 -31.60 -9.81 -0.10
N PRO A 323 -32.83 -9.86 -0.61
CA PRO A 323 -33.09 -10.03 -2.03
C PRO A 323 -32.54 -8.83 -2.83
N VAL A 324 -32.23 -9.05 -4.11
CA VAL A 324 -31.57 -8.08 -4.98
C VAL A 324 -32.21 -6.69 -4.94
N ALA A 325 -33.55 -6.62 -4.89
CA ALA A 325 -34.28 -5.36 -4.77
C ALA A 325 -33.97 -4.57 -3.49
N GLY A 326 -33.74 -5.28 -2.36
CA GLY A 326 -33.38 -4.67 -1.08
C GLY A 326 -31.91 -4.25 -0.99
N MET A 327 -31.03 -4.86 -1.79
CA MET A 327 -29.59 -4.52 -1.80
C MET A 327 -29.38 -3.04 -2.18
N LEU A 328 -30.11 -2.51 -3.16
CA LEU A 328 -29.97 -1.13 -3.64
C LEU A 328 -30.22 -0.09 -2.56
N LEU A 329 -31.11 -0.37 -1.60
CA LEU A 329 -31.38 0.52 -0.47
C LEU A 329 -30.19 0.65 0.49
N LEU A 330 -29.32 -0.35 0.53
CA LEU A 330 -28.17 -0.38 1.44
C LEU A 330 -26.85 0.08 0.79
N VAL A 331 -26.81 0.21 -0.54
CA VAL A 331 -25.64 0.74 -1.26
C VAL A 331 -25.19 2.11 -0.74
N PRO A 332 -26.06 3.10 -0.42
CA PRO A 332 -25.63 4.35 0.16
C PRO A 332 -24.89 4.20 1.48
N PHE A 333 -25.30 3.28 2.36
CA PHE A 333 -24.63 3.01 3.63
C PHE A 333 -23.26 2.38 3.41
N LEU A 334 -23.14 1.48 2.44
CA LEU A 334 -21.87 0.91 2.02
C LEU A 334 -20.91 2.01 1.52
N ILE A 335 -21.40 2.91 0.66
CA ILE A 335 -20.63 4.05 0.13
C ILE A 335 -20.17 4.95 1.27
N VAL A 336 -21.06 5.34 2.19
CA VAL A 336 -20.73 6.18 3.34
C VAL A 336 -19.68 5.50 4.23
N GLY A 337 -19.83 4.20 4.50
CA GLY A 337 -18.86 3.43 5.26
C GLY A 337 -17.46 3.44 4.63
N ILE A 338 -17.37 3.21 3.31
CA ILE A 338 -16.11 3.24 2.55
C ILE A 338 -15.51 4.65 2.53
N LEU A 339 -16.31 5.69 2.27
CA LEU A 339 -15.86 7.09 2.33
C LEU A 339 -15.28 7.43 3.70
N TRP A 340 -15.93 6.95 4.75
CA TRP A 340 -15.49 7.17 6.12
C TRP A 340 -14.17 6.45 6.41
N LEU A 341 -14.07 5.17 6.05
CA LEU A 341 -12.85 4.35 6.23
C LEU A 341 -11.65 4.89 5.46
N ALA A 342 -11.87 5.53 4.32
CA ALA A 342 -10.81 6.02 3.43
C ALA A 342 -9.87 7.06 4.07
N GLY A 343 -10.26 7.68 5.18
CA GLY A 343 -9.40 8.58 5.95
C GLY A 343 -8.22 7.88 6.64
N PHE A 344 -8.28 6.57 6.82
CA PHE A 344 -7.25 5.82 7.53
C PHE A 344 -5.90 5.82 6.79
N GLY A 345 -5.87 5.50 5.50
CA GLY A 345 -4.65 5.36 4.71
C GLY A 345 -3.77 6.61 4.72
N PRO A 346 -4.25 7.78 4.23
CA PRO A 346 -3.46 9.01 4.21
C PRO A 346 -3.04 9.46 5.62
N ALA A 347 -3.87 9.24 6.64
CA ALA A 347 -3.52 9.56 8.02
C ALA A 347 -2.41 8.64 8.55
N ALA A 348 -2.43 7.35 8.24
CA ALA A 348 -1.40 6.41 8.64
C ALA A 348 -0.03 6.72 8.00
N VAL A 349 -0.01 7.03 6.70
CA VAL A 349 1.22 7.43 6.00
C VAL A 349 1.74 8.78 6.54
N THR A 350 0.84 9.72 6.82
CA THR A 350 1.23 11.00 7.45
C THR A 350 1.83 10.76 8.82
N TYR A 351 1.23 9.91 9.66
CA TYR A 351 1.73 9.58 10.99
C TYR A 351 3.10 8.90 10.94
N LEU A 352 3.30 7.97 10.00
CA LEU A 352 4.61 7.36 9.78
C LEU A 352 5.66 8.41 9.38
N ALA A 353 5.29 9.34 8.50
CA ALA A 353 6.17 10.43 8.08
C ALA A 353 6.49 11.38 9.25
N ASP A 354 5.50 11.67 10.14
CA ASP A 354 5.73 12.45 11.36
C ASP A 354 6.72 11.73 12.29
N CYS A 355 6.55 10.43 12.52
CA CYS A 355 7.50 9.61 13.28
C CYS A 355 8.90 9.61 12.65
N SER A 356 9.02 9.75 11.33
CA SER A 356 10.30 9.75 10.63
C SER A 356 11.13 11.03 10.83
N GLU A 357 10.53 12.11 11.37
CA GLU A 357 11.26 13.35 11.66
C GLU A 357 12.33 13.16 12.74
N THR A 358 12.11 12.24 13.68
CA THR A 358 13.09 11.89 14.72
C THR A 358 14.22 10.99 14.20
N PHE A 359 14.11 10.48 12.97
CA PHE A 359 15.06 9.56 12.33
C PHE A 359 15.58 10.12 11.00
N VAL A 360 16.12 11.34 11.03
CA VAL A 360 16.53 12.09 9.81
C VAL A 360 17.42 11.25 8.90
N ALA A 361 18.43 10.57 9.47
CA ALA A 361 19.40 9.77 8.73
C ALA A 361 18.83 8.45 8.16
N ASP A 362 17.76 7.90 8.78
CA ASP A 362 17.20 6.58 8.46
C ASP A 362 15.73 6.67 7.99
N ARG A 363 15.33 7.80 7.42
CA ARG A 363 13.94 8.05 7.01
C ARG A 363 13.41 7.00 6.05
N SER A 364 14.18 6.64 5.01
CA SER A 364 13.73 5.63 4.05
C SER A 364 13.62 4.25 4.70
N ALA A 365 14.54 3.93 5.63
CA ALA A 365 14.46 2.68 6.40
C ALA A 365 13.20 2.64 7.28
N LEU A 366 12.83 3.75 7.93
CA LEU A 366 11.57 3.83 8.69
C LEU A 366 10.35 3.75 7.77
N MET A 367 10.37 4.45 6.65
CA MET A 367 9.26 4.40 5.67
C MET A 367 9.08 3.01 5.04
N SER A 368 10.10 2.12 5.11
CA SER A 368 9.96 0.73 4.64
C SER A 368 8.91 -0.07 5.42
N PHE A 369 8.57 0.36 6.65
CA PHE A 369 7.48 -0.27 7.42
C PHE A 369 6.11 -0.12 6.75
N TYR A 370 5.93 0.88 5.86
CA TYR A 370 4.78 0.92 4.97
C TYR A 370 4.68 -0.36 4.12
N THR A 371 5.78 -0.72 3.45
CA THR A 371 5.82 -1.93 2.62
C THR A 371 5.65 -3.19 3.44
N VAL A 372 6.28 -3.27 4.62
CA VAL A 372 6.13 -4.41 5.55
C VAL A 372 4.69 -4.55 6.02
N ALA A 373 4.03 -3.45 6.39
CA ALA A 373 2.64 -3.47 6.82
C ALA A 373 1.69 -3.84 5.67
N LEU A 374 1.89 -3.24 4.48
CA LEU A 374 1.08 -3.50 3.28
C LEU A 374 1.20 -4.96 2.83
N ALA A 375 2.43 -5.44 2.60
CA ALA A 375 2.66 -6.79 2.08
C ALA A 375 2.40 -7.86 3.14
N GLY A 376 2.91 -7.67 4.37
CA GLY A 376 2.73 -8.62 5.47
C GLY A 376 1.28 -8.68 5.94
N GLY A 377 0.65 -7.53 6.17
CA GLY A 377 -0.77 -7.44 6.53
C GLY A 377 -1.65 -8.04 5.43
N GLY A 378 -1.42 -7.63 4.17
CA GLY A 378 -2.16 -8.16 3.03
C GLY A 378 -2.09 -9.67 2.89
N ALA A 379 -0.88 -10.26 3.03
CA ALA A 379 -0.68 -11.70 2.97
C ALA A 379 -1.38 -12.45 4.12
N VAL A 380 -1.24 -11.96 5.35
CA VAL A 380 -1.95 -12.54 6.52
C VAL A 380 -3.46 -12.45 6.32
N GLY A 381 -3.96 -11.30 5.86
CA GLY A 381 -5.37 -11.09 5.59
C GLY A 381 -5.91 -12.02 4.51
N ALA A 382 -5.17 -12.21 3.42
CA ALA A 382 -5.55 -13.12 2.35
C ALA A 382 -5.72 -14.56 2.85
N VAL A 383 -4.78 -15.06 3.65
CA VAL A 383 -4.81 -16.42 4.21
C VAL A 383 -5.93 -16.58 5.23
N VAL A 384 -5.99 -15.70 6.24
CA VAL A 384 -7.01 -15.78 7.30
C VAL A 384 -8.41 -15.52 6.72
N GLY A 385 -8.52 -14.59 5.76
CA GLY A 385 -9.75 -14.32 5.01
C GLY A 385 -10.21 -15.54 4.22
N GLY A 386 -9.29 -16.23 3.55
CA GLY A 386 -9.58 -17.48 2.84
C GLY A 386 -10.09 -18.59 3.77
N LEU A 387 -9.49 -18.73 4.95
CA LEU A 387 -9.96 -19.67 5.97
C LEU A 387 -11.37 -19.31 6.46
N ALA A 388 -11.62 -18.04 6.81
CA ALA A 388 -12.92 -17.56 7.24
C ALA A 388 -13.99 -17.75 6.14
N ALA A 389 -13.64 -17.43 4.89
CA ALA A 389 -14.50 -17.58 3.73
C ALA A 389 -14.85 -19.05 3.43
N ARG A 390 -13.91 -19.99 3.67
CA ARG A 390 -14.14 -21.43 3.49
C ARG A 390 -15.29 -21.96 4.36
N TRP A 391 -15.43 -21.44 5.59
CA TRP A 391 -16.41 -21.91 6.56
C TRP A 391 -17.73 -21.14 6.48
N LEU A 392 -17.68 -19.83 6.26
CA LEU A 392 -18.84 -18.94 6.38
C LEU A 392 -19.11 -18.10 5.12
N GLY A 393 -18.40 -18.32 4.01
CA GLY A 393 -18.57 -17.54 2.79
C GLY A 393 -18.26 -16.04 3.00
N VAL A 394 -19.11 -15.17 2.47
CA VAL A 394 -18.96 -13.70 2.62
C VAL A 394 -19.11 -13.27 4.09
N ASP A 395 -19.98 -13.94 4.87
CA ASP A 395 -20.14 -13.63 6.29
C ASP A 395 -18.86 -13.87 7.10
N GLY A 396 -18.04 -14.84 6.69
CA GLY A 396 -16.73 -15.07 7.27
C GLY A 396 -15.78 -13.88 7.06
N LEU A 397 -15.80 -13.25 5.88
CA LEU A 397 -15.03 -12.04 5.64
C LEU A 397 -15.56 -10.86 6.45
N VAL A 398 -16.88 -10.73 6.55
CA VAL A 398 -17.52 -9.68 7.36
C VAL A 398 -17.14 -9.81 8.83
N LEU A 399 -17.25 -11.00 9.41
CA LEU A 399 -16.88 -11.26 10.80
C LEU A 399 -15.40 -10.96 11.04
N LEU A 400 -14.52 -11.45 10.16
CA LEU A 400 -13.10 -11.14 10.24
C LEU A 400 -12.84 -9.63 10.14
N GLY A 401 -13.58 -8.94 9.25
CA GLY A 401 -13.48 -7.47 9.10
C GLY A 401 -13.87 -6.73 10.37
N ILE A 402 -14.91 -7.16 11.08
CA ILE A 402 -15.31 -6.61 12.38
C ILE A 402 -14.21 -6.83 13.41
N VAL A 403 -13.67 -8.04 13.50
CA VAL A 403 -12.60 -8.37 14.47
C VAL A 403 -11.34 -7.54 14.21
N LEU A 404 -10.85 -7.53 12.96
CA LEU A 404 -9.64 -6.79 12.61
C LEU A 404 -9.80 -5.28 12.83
N SER A 405 -10.95 -4.71 12.47
CA SER A 405 -11.22 -3.28 12.69
C SER A 405 -11.40 -2.94 14.17
N ALA A 406 -12.01 -3.81 14.96
CA ALA A 406 -12.09 -3.63 16.42
C ALA A 406 -10.70 -3.66 17.08
N LEU A 407 -9.85 -4.62 16.71
CA LEU A 407 -8.48 -4.69 17.19
C LEU A 407 -7.68 -3.44 16.74
N THR A 408 -7.83 -2.99 15.49
CA THR A 408 -7.24 -1.75 15.00
C THR A 408 -7.68 -0.55 15.85
N PHE A 409 -8.98 -0.43 16.14
CA PHE A 409 -9.51 0.66 16.97
C PHE A 409 -8.93 0.66 18.39
N LEU A 410 -8.78 -0.51 18.99
CA LEU A 410 -8.20 -0.67 20.34
C LEU A 410 -6.73 -0.27 20.36
N THR A 411 -5.93 -0.72 19.38
CA THR A 411 -4.50 -0.39 19.28
C THR A 411 -4.25 1.09 19.01
N LEU A 412 -5.17 1.79 18.35
CA LEU A 412 -5.07 3.24 18.12
C LEU A 412 -5.38 4.09 19.36
N GLY A 413 -6.02 3.55 20.38
CA GLY A 413 -6.28 4.27 21.63
C GLY A 413 -5.00 4.79 22.32
N PRO A 414 -4.02 3.92 22.57
CA PRO A 414 -2.69 4.34 23.06
C PRO A 414 -1.96 5.31 22.13
N VAL A 415 -2.07 5.15 20.80
CA VAL A 415 -1.44 6.08 19.83
C VAL A 415 -1.96 7.50 20.02
N VAL A 416 -3.28 7.68 20.09
CA VAL A 416 -3.90 9.01 20.30
C VAL A 416 -3.51 9.60 21.65
N ARG A 417 -3.40 8.77 22.70
CA ARG A 417 -2.95 9.25 24.02
C ARG A 417 -1.50 9.70 24.00
N TYR A 418 -0.63 8.92 23.34
CA TYR A 418 0.78 9.26 23.18
C TYR A 418 0.95 10.59 22.42
N ASP A 419 0.26 10.75 21.30
CA ASP A 419 0.31 11.95 20.46
C ASP A 419 -0.16 13.22 21.21
N ARG A 420 -1.18 13.09 22.06
CA ARG A 420 -1.64 14.18 22.92
C ARG A 420 -0.66 14.54 24.05
N ALA A 421 0.05 13.55 24.58
CA ALA A 421 1.05 13.76 25.64
C ALA A 421 2.37 14.36 25.13
N HIS A 422 2.66 14.13 23.81
CA HIS A 422 3.88 14.58 23.16
C HIS A 422 3.52 15.34 21.87
N PRO A 423 2.91 16.53 21.97
CA PRO A 423 2.58 17.30 20.77
C PRO A 423 3.86 17.56 19.99
N SER A 424 3.91 17.11 18.74
CA SER A 424 5.03 17.38 17.85
C SER A 424 5.27 18.89 17.77
N ALA A 425 6.52 19.33 17.72
CA ALA A 425 6.92 20.76 17.68
C ALA A 425 6.19 21.58 16.57
N THR A 426 5.67 20.91 15.56
CA THR A 426 4.81 21.44 14.49
C THR A 426 3.38 21.78 14.95
N ALA A 427 2.91 21.26 16.09
CA ALA A 427 1.57 21.55 16.62
C ALA A 427 1.55 22.79 17.53
N ALA A 428 2.72 23.25 18.00
CA ALA A 428 2.86 24.40 18.91
C ALA A 428 2.92 25.75 18.18
N GLY A 429 2.83 25.77 16.87
CA GLY A 429 2.95 26.95 16.00
C GLY A 429 1.66 27.34 15.27
N VAL A 430 0.46 27.07 15.87
CA VAL A 430 -0.83 27.61 15.37
C VAL A 430 -1.42 28.54 16.38
#